data_4b25d5cea5e123a5fe0036216eae3bb2
#
_entry.id   4b25d5cea5e123a5fe0036216eae3bb2
#
_cell.length_a   1.000
_cell.length_b   1.000
_cell.length_c   1.000
_cell.angle_alpha   90.00
_cell.angle_beta   90.00
_cell.angle_gamma   90.00
#
_symmetry.space_group_name_H-M   'P 1'
#
loop_
_entity.id
_entity.type
_entity.pdbx_description
1 polymer ?
#
loop_
_entity_poly.entity_id
_entity_poly.type
_entity_poly.pdbx_seq_one_letter_code
_entity_poly.pdbx_strand_id
1 'polypeptide(L)'
;MTEALDDLKPNEIYIATGAHNSALWGELLTACGKARGAVGAVLDGYTRDTPKVIEQNFPVFCTGTWAQDSSVRTYVFQWRCPIEIGQVTIHNGDIVFGDIDGVLIIPKEIAPEVLEKALEKASTEKTMRKAIENGMLVTEAFAKFGVL
;
A
#
# COMPACT_ATOMS: atom_id res chain seq x y z
N MET A 1 17.64 -7.88 -6.95
CA MET A 1 16.36 -8.14 -6.25
C MET A 1 16.59 -8.78 -4.88
N THR A 2 17.37 -9.83 -4.76
CA THR A 2 17.66 -10.52 -3.49
C THR A 2 18.26 -9.59 -2.44
N GLU A 3 19.28 -8.80 -2.78
CA GLU A 3 19.90 -7.82 -1.88
C GLU A 3 18.90 -6.78 -1.35
N ALA A 4 18.00 -6.29 -2.20
CA ALA A 4 16.96 -5.34 -1.79
C ALA A 4 15.97 -5.96 -0.80
N LEU A 5 15.63 -7.24 -0.96
CA LEU A 5 14.77 -7.97 -0.03
C LEU A 5 15.48 -8.30 1.28
N ASP A 6 16.77 -8.67 1.20
CA ASP A 6 17.58 -8.96 2.38
C ASP A 6 17.81 -7.72 3.26
N ASP A 7 17.75 -6.53 2.67
CA ASP A 7 17.88 -5.25 3.37
C ASP A 7 16.59 -4.75 4.06
N LEU A 8 15.45 -5.40 3.83
CA LEU A 8 14.18 -5.05 4.46
C LEU A 8 14.28 -5.12 6.00
N LYS A 9 13.61 -4.17 6.64
CA LYS A 9 13.52 -4.06 8.10
C LYS A 9 12.09 -4.33 8.57
N PRO A 10 11.89 -4.69 9.85
CA PRO A 10 10.55 -4.85 10.42
C PRO A 10 9.67 -3.62 10.21
N ASN A 11 8.40 -3.86 9.87
CA ASN A 11 7.37 -2.86 9.59
C ASN A 11 7.57 -2.06 8.30
N GLU A 12 8.54 -2.41 7.45
CA GLU A 12 8.65 -1.79 6.13
C GLU A 12 7.68 -2.42 5.12
N ILE A 13 7.35 -1.64 4.11
CA ILE A 13 6.61 -2.07 2.92
C ILE A 13 7.58 -2.01 1.74
N TYR A 14 7.68 -3.12 1.00
CA TYR A 14 8.45 -3.16 -0.23
C TYR A 14 7.69 -2.46 -1.35
N ILE A 15 8.28 -1.45 -1.97
CA ILE A 15 7.67 -0.74 -3.10
C ILE A 15 8.59 -0.81 -4.31
N ALA A 16 8.05 -1.21 -5.46
CA ALA A 16 8.82 -1.34 -6.69
C ALA A 16 8.06 -0.81 -7.91
N THR A 17 8.81 -0.24 -8.85
CA THR A 17 8.33 0.27 -10.14
C THR A 17 9.26 -0.16 -11.28
N GLY A 18 8.81 0.00 -12.52
CA GLY A 18 9.64 -0.05 -13.73
C GLY A 18 9.57 -1.32 -14.56
N ALA A 19 8.67 -2.27 -14.29
CA ALA A 19 8.49 -3.46 -15.12
C ALA A 19 7.01 -3.79 -15.36
N HIS A 20 6.61 -3.72 -16.63
CA HIS A 20 5.21 -3.91 -17.04
C HIS A 20 4.99 -5.15 -17.93
N ASN A 21 6.01 -6.01 -18.09
CA ASN A 21 5.97 -7.18 -18.99
C ASN A 21 6.35 -8.49 -18.31
N SER A 22 6.38 -8.50 -16.98
CA SER A 22 6.68 -9.68 -16.16
C SER A 22 6.18 -9.47 -14.73
N ALA A 23 6.05 -10.55 -13.97
CA ALA A 23 5.70 -10.47 -12.56
C ALA A 23 6.91 -10.03 -11.74
N LEU A 24 6.73 -8.96 -10.97
CA LEU A 24 7.73 -8.42 -10.04
C LEU A 24 7.72 -9.11 -8.68
N TRP A 25 6.65 -9.84 -8.38
CA TRP A 25 6.41 -10.44 -7.06
C TRP A 25 5.80 -11.83 -7.19
N GLY A 26 5.92 -12.63 -6.13
CA GLY A 26 5.33 -13.95 -6.06
C GLY A 26 5.53 -14.61 -4.68
N GLU A 27 5.25 -15.91 -4.61
CA GLU A 27 5.26 -16.70 -3.37
C GLU A 27 6.58 -16.58 -2.59
N LEU A 28 7.71 -16.79 -3.25
CA LEU A 28 9.02 -16.79 -2.58
C LEU A 28 9.42 -15.41 -2.06
N LEU A 29 9.09 -14.33 -2.81
CA LEU A 29 9.39 -12.98 -2.37
C LEU A 29 8.49 -12.59 -1.18
N THR A 30 7.26 -13.08 -1.15
CA THR A 30 6.36 -12.94 0.00
C THR A 30 6.95 -13.61 1.25
N ALA A 31 7.42 -14.84 1.12
CA ALA A 31 8.06 -15.55 2.23
C ALA A 31 9.32 -14.81 2.73
N CYS A 32 10.13 -14.30 1.80
CA CYS A 32 11.31 -13.50 2.11
C CYS A 32 10.95 -12.21 2.88
N GLY A 33 10.00 -11.43 2.36
CA GLY A 33 9.55 -10.19 2.99
C GLY A 33 9.04 -10.44 4.41
N LYS A 34 8.20 -11.45 4.60
CA LYS A 34 7.71 -11.85 5.93
C LYS A 34 8.83 -12.25 6.88
N ALA A 35 9.82 -13.02 6.41
CA ALA A 35 10.96 -13.43 7.22
C ALA A 35 11.81 -12.23 7.69
N ARG A 36 11.82 -11.13 6.96
CA ARG A 36 12.47 -9.86 7.34
C ARG A 36 11.57 -8.95 8.17
N GLY A 37 10.31 -9.32 8.40
CA GLY A 37 9.34 -8.52 9.16
C GLY A 37 8.67 -7.42 8.35
N ALA A 38 8.78 -7.43 7.02
CA ALA A 38 8.01 -6.57 6.14
C ALA A 38 6.51 -6.87 6.27
N VAL A 39 5.67 -5.87 6.10
CA VAL A 39 4.23 -5.96 6.35
C VAL A 39 3.38 -5.86 5.09
N GLY A 40 3.99 -5.67 3.93
CA GLY A 40 3.28 -5.62 2.65
C GLY A 40 4.20 -5.31 1.48
N ALA A 41 3.62 -5.33 0.28
CA ALA A 41 4.28 -4.90 -0.95
C ALA A 41 3.33 -4.06 -1.82
N VAL A 42 3.89 -3.06 -2.50
CA VAL A 42 3.21 -2.22 -3.49
C VAL A 42 4.01 -2.26 -4.79
N LEU A 43 3.37 -2.63 -5.87
CA LEU A 43 4.04 -2.87 -7.14
C LEU A 43 3.38 -2.03 -8.25
N ASP A 44 4.13 -1.15 -8.86
CA ASP A 44 3.78 -0.61 -10.17
C ASP A 44 4.12 -1.67 -11.22
N GLY A 45 3.33 -2.73 -11.23
CA GLY A 45 3.54 -3.92 -12.05
C GLY A 45 2.71 -5.10 -11.56
N TYR A 46 3.12 -6.29 -11.92
CA TYR A 46 2.34 -7.51 -11.76
C TYR A 46 2.89 -8.42 -10.67
N THR A 47 2.00 -9.26 -10.12
CA THR A 47 2.34 -10.40 -9.26
C THR A 47 2.03 -11.73 -9.94
N ARG A 48 2.63 -12.82 -9.44
CA ARG A 48 2.28 -14.21 -9.80
C ARG A 48 2.10 -15.05 -8.52
N ASP A 49 1.83 -16.32 -8.69
CA ASP A 49 1.62 -17.27 -7.59
C ASP A 49 0.51 -16.78 -6.62
N THR A 50 -0.48 -16.08 -7.16
CA THR A 50 -1.51 -15.35 -6.40
C THR A 50 -2.17 -16.18 -5.30
N PRO A 51 -2.60 -17.46 -5.53
CA PRO A 51 -3.16 -18.26 -4.45
C PRO A 51 -2.21 -18.44 -3.28
N LYS A 52 -0.92 -18.66 -3.55
CA LYS A 52 0.12 -18.84 -2.53
C LYS A 52 0.48 -17.56 -1.80
N VAL A 53 0.41 -16.42 -2.48
CA VAL A 53 0.57 -15.08 -1.86
C VAL A 53 -0.60 -14.82 -0.89
N ILE A 54 -1.82 -15.10 -1.30
CA ILE A 54 -3.03 -14.94 -0.47
C ILE A 54 -2.98 -15.86 0.76
N GLU A 55 -2.64 -17.15 0.58
CA GLU A 55 -2.49 -18.12 1.68
C GLU A 55 -1.49 -17.65 2.75
N GLN A 56 -0.48 -16.87 2.37
CA GLN A 56 0.49 -16.31 3.31
C GLN A 56 -0.05 -15.11 4.11
N ASN A 57 -1.25 -14.62 3.82
CA ASN A 57 -1.88 -13.46 4.48
C ASN A 57 -0.93 -12.24 4.49
N PHE A 58 -0.37 -11.91 3.32
CA PHE A 58 0.55 -10.79 3.14
C PHE A 58 -0.04 -9.82 2.11
N PRO A 59 -0.32 -8.57 2.49
CA PRO A 59 -0.91 -7.59 1.58
C PRO A 59 0.02 -7.29 0.40
N VAL A 60 -0.49 -7.46 -0.81
CA VAL A 60 0.21 -7.10 -2.05
C VAL A 60 -0.72 -6.28 -2.93
N PHE A 61 -0.35 -5.04 -3.16
CA PHE A 61 -1.03 -4.14 -4.10
C PHE A 61 -0.25 -4.13 -5.42
N CYS A 62 -0.95 -4.37 -6.51
CA CYS A 62 -0.31 -4.48 -7.82
C CYS A 62 -1.30 -4.14 -8.94
N THR A 63 -0.78 -3.89 -10.13
CA THR A 63 -1.61 -3.62 -11.33
C THR A 63 -2.47 -4.84 -11.71
N GLY A 64 -2.01 -6.05 -11.41
CA GLY A 64 -2.73 -7.28 -11.71
C GLY A 64 -1.82 -8.52 -11.61
N THR A 65 -2.24 -9.60 -12.27
CA THR A 65 -1.50 -10.88 -12.27
C THR A 65 -0.87 -11.14 -13.63
N TRP A 66 0.34 -11.74 -13.64
CA TRP A 66 1.08 -12.06 -14.84
C TRP A 66 1.91 -13.33 -14.62
N ALA A 67 1.69 -14.37 -15.42
CA ALA A 67 2.35 -15.65 -15.19
C ALA A 67 3.84 -15.68 -15.51
N GLN A 68 4.31 -14.75 -16.36
CA GLN A 68 5.68 -14.74 -16.84
C GLN A 68 6.65 -14.22 -15.78
N ASP A 69 7.71 -14.97 -15.54
CA ASP A 69 8.78 -14.66 -14.60
C ASP A 69 9.57 -13.40 -14.99
N SER A 70 10.09 -12.69 -14.00
CA SER A 70 10.99 -11.55 -14.18
C SER A 70 12.43 -11.95 -14.53
N SER A 71 12.82 -13.21 -14.31
CA SER A 71 14.15 -13.72 -14.64
C SER A 71 14.51 -13.42 -16.08
N VAL A 72 15.73 -12.94 -16.32
CA VAL A 72 16.30 -12.48 -17.59
C VAL A 72 15.58 -11.28 -18.26
N ARG A 73 14.48 -10.77 -17.68
CA ARG A 73 13.69 -9.65 -18.23
C ARG A 73 13.88 -8.37 -17.45
N THR A 74 13.96 -8.49 -16.15
CA THR A 74 14.07 -7.36 -15.23
C THR A 74 15.08 -7.67 -14.12
N TYR A 75 15.68 -6.60 -13.60
CA TYR A 75 16.52 -6.68 -12.40
C TYR A 75 16.35 -5.40 -11.58
N VAL A 76 16.51 -5.51 -10.28
CA VAL A 76 16.57 -4.33 -9.40
C VAL A 76 17.98 -3.77 -9.52
N PHE A 77 18.10 -2.56 -10.06
CA PHE A 77 19.39 -1.89 -10.25
C PHE A 77 19.70 -0.90 -9.11
N GLN A 78 18.66 -0.44 -8.39
CA GLN A 78 18.80 0.48 -7.26
C GLN A 78 17.69 0.25 -6.25
N TRP A 79 17.98 0.41 -4.98
CA TRP A 79 17.00 0.39 -3.88
C TRP A 79 17.38 1.42 -2.84
N ARG A 80 16.50 1.64 -1.85
CA ARG A 80 16.62 2.72 -0.88
C ARG A 80 16.75 4.11 -1.53
N CYS A 81 16.14 4.28 -2.68
CA CYS A 81 16.09 5.54 -3.41
C CYS A 81 14.66 6.03 -3.55
N PRO A 82 14.44 7.33 -3.81
CA PRO A 82 13.14 7.81 -4.22
C PRO A 82 12.70 7.12 -5.52
N ILE A 83 11.41 6.81 -5.60
CA ILE A 83 10.78 6.28 -6.82
C ILE A 83 9.54 7.08 -7.16
N GLU A 84 9.07 6.93 -8.39
CA GLU A 84 7.83 7.54 -8.86
C GLU A 84 6.87 6.46 -9.37
N ILE A 85 5.62 6.51 -8.90
CA ILE A 85 4.52 5.68 -9.40
C ILE A 85 3.39 6.61 -9.81
N GLY A 86 3.06 6.61 -11.10
CA GLY A 86 2.13 7.58 -11.66
C GLY A 86 2.66 9.01 -11.51
N GLN A 87 2.01 9.82 -10.68
CA GLN A 87 2.41 11.21 -10.39
C GLN A 87 2.86 11.38 -8.94
N VAL A 88 3.10 10.28 -8.23
CA VAL A 88 3.46 10.30 -6.80
C VAL A 88 4.92 9.92 -6.64
N THR A 89 5.71 10.86 -6.12
CA THR A 89 7.08 10.59 -5.68
C THR A 89 7.05 10.00 -4.27
N ILE A 90 7.73 8.90 -4.07
CA ILE A 90 7.75 8.14 -2.82
C ILE A 90 9.18 8.10 -2.27
N HIS A 91 9.36 8.50 -1.02
CA HIS A 91 10.65 8.50 -0.34
C HIS A 91 10.72 7.43 0.74
N ASN A 92 11.93 7.01 1.06
CA ASN A 92 12.13 6.10 2.20
C ASN A 92 11.66 6.76 3.50
N GLY A 93 10.81 6.04 4.23
CA GLY A 93 10.23 6.50 5.49
C GLY A 93 8.85 7.14 5.35
N ASP A 94 8.35 7.35 4.14
CA ASP A 94 6.96 7.73 3.92
C ASP A 94 6.03 6.64 4.46
N ILE A 95 4.86 7.05 4.96
CA ILE A 95 3.85 6.12 5.46
C ILE A 95 2.99 5.67 4.29
N VAL A 96 2.78 4.36 4.22
CA VAL A 96 1.89 3.74 3.25
C VAL A 96 0.60 3.31 3.94
N PHE A 97 -0.50 3.81 3.47
CA PHE A 97 -1.84 3.37 3.88
C PHE A 97 -2.51 2.70 2.69
N GLY A 98 -2.94 1.45 2.85
CA GLY A 98 -3.55 0.69 1.78
C GLY A 98 -4.73 -0.14 2.24
N ASP A 99 -5.80 -0.14 1.45
CA ASP A 99 -6.97 -0.98 1.61
C ASP A 99 -7.47 -1.47 0.24
N ILE A 100 -8.70 -1.99 0.18
CA ILE A 100 -9.27 -2.53 -1.06
C ILE A 100 -9.48 -1.46 -2.14
N ASP A 101 -9.58 -0.19 -1.76
CA ASP A 101 -9.80 0.92 -2.70
C ASP A 101 -8.48 1.44 -3.30
N GLY A 102 -7.34 1.11 -2.69
CA GLY A 102 -6.03 1.49 -3.22
C GLY A 102 -4.98 1.79 -2.16
N VAL A 103 -3.98 2.56 -2.59
CA VAL A 103 -2.83 2.91 -1.76
C VAL A 103 -2.64 4.42 -1.72
N LEU A 104 -2.44 4.95 -0.53
CA LEU A 104 -2.06 6.35 -0.29
C LEU A 104 -0.63 6.40 0.27
N ILE A 105 0.11 7.40 -0.16
CA ILE A 105 1.44 7.73 0.37
C ILE A 105 1.33 9.02 1.18
N ILE A 106 1.78 8.97 2.42
CA ILE A 106 1.80 10.11 3.33
C ILE A 106 3.27 10.47 3.57
N PRO A 107 3.73 11.63 3.08
CA PRO A 107 5.09 12.08 3.33
C PRO A 107 5.40 12.12 4.83
N LYS A 108 6.53 11.57 5.21
CA LYS A 108 6.91 11.39 6.64
C LYS A 108 6.93 12.71 7.42
N GLU A 109 7.26 13.82 6.74
CA GLU A 109 7.38 15.15 7.35
C GLU A 109 6.03 15.68 7.87
N ILE A 110 4.93 15.33 7.20
CA ILE A 110 3.57 15.79 7.56
C ILE A 110 2.72 14.67 8.18
N ALA A 111 3.27 13.47 8.31
CA ALA A 111 2.52 12.30 8.77
C ALA A 111 1.83 12.49 10.13
N PRO A 112 2.45 13.11 11.17
CA PRO A 112 1.77 13.31 12.44
C PRO A 112 0.49 14.16 12.30
N GLU A 113 0.56 15.26 11.55
CA GLU A 113 -0.58 16.16 11.31
C GLU A 113 -1.68 15.46 10.51
N VAL A 114 -1.30 14.76 9.44
CA VAL A 114 -2.25 14.02 8.58
C VAL A 114 -2.97 12.93 9.38
N LEU A 115 -2.24 12.17 10.18
CA LEU A 115 -2.82 11.09 10.99
C LEU A 115 -3.79 11.62 12.04
N GLU A 116 -3.45 12.72 12.73
CA GLU A 116 -4.34 13.36 13.69
C GLU A 116 -5.65 13.77 13.04
N LYS A 117 -5.59 14.51 11.93
CA LYS A 117 -6.77 14.97 11.18
C LYS A 117 -7.60 13.81 10.62
N ALA A 118 -6.94 12.77 10.12
CA ALA A 118 -7.62 11.59 9.60
C ALA A 118 -8.38 10.83 10.69
N LEU A 119 -7.80 10.68 11.87
CA LEU A 119 -8.46 10.03 13.00
C LEU A 119 -9.67 10.85 13.51
N GLU A 120 -9.54 12.16 13.58
CA GLU A 120 -10.63 13.06 13.95
C GLU A 120 -11.78 12.94 12.93
N LYS A 121 -11.47 13.03 11.63
CA LYS A 121 -12.45 12.88 10.55
C LYS A 121 -13.15 11.52 10.63
N ALA A 122 -12.43 10.43 10.72
CA ALA A 122 -12.98 9.08 10.80
C ALA A 122 -13.90 8.88 12.01
N SER A 123 -13.56 9.49 13.16
CA SER A 123 -14.43 9.49 14.35
C SER A 123 -15.74 10.22 14.11
N THR A 124 -15.68 11.39 13.46
CA THR A 124 -16.85 12.22 13.12
C THR A 124 -17.72 11.51 12.09
N GLU A 125 -17.15 10.93 11.05
CA GLU A 125 -17.86 10.13 10.04
C GLU A 125 -18.59 8.93 10.66
N LYS A 126 -17.97 8.25 11.62
CA LYS A 126 -18.61 7.14 12.35
C LYS A 126 -19.85 7.62 13.14
N THR A 127 -19.78 8.81 13.73
CA THR A 127 -20.89 9.40 14.48
C THR A 127 -21.99 9.83 13.52
N MET A 128 -21.65 10.48 12.42
CA MET A 128 -22.58 10.89 11.38
C MET A 128 -23.31 9.70 10.76
N ARG A 129 -22.58 8.62 10.44
CA ARG A 129 -23.18 7.38 9.92
C ARG A 129 -24.26 6.84 10.84
N LYS A 130 -23.98 6.74 12.14
CA LYS A 130 -24.97 6.29 13.12
C LYS A 130 -26.21 7.20 13.18
N ALA A 131 -26.04 8.51 13.05
CA ALA A 131 -27.16 9.43 13.03
C ALA A 131 -28.05 9.23 11.79
N ILE A 132 -27.44 9.02 10.62
CA ILE A 132 -28.14 8.71 9.37
C ILE A 132 -28.86 7.37 9.46
N GLU A 133 -28.22 6.33 9.96
CA GLU A 133 -28.84 5.01 10.19
C GLU A 133 -30.04 5.08 11.14
N ASN A 134 -30.05 6.03 12.08
CA ASN A 134 -31.17 6.32 12.98
C ASN A 134 -32.23 7.28 12.40
N GLY A 135 -32.17 7.57 11.09
CA GLY A 135 -33.19 8.30 10.36
C GLY A 135 -32.94 9.81 10.22
N MET A 136 -31.77 10.32 10.60
CA MET A 136 -31.42 11.72 10.32
C MET A 136 -31.29 11.92 8.81
N LEU A 137 -31.83 13.00 8.27
CA LEU A 137 -31.66 13.34 6.87
C LEU A 137 -30.21 13.66 6.55
N VAL A 138 -29.75 13.23 5.37
CA VAL A 138 -28.35 13.45 4.95
C VAL A 138 -27.97 14.93 4.96
N THR A 139 -28.87 15.80 4.50
CA THR A 139 -28.68 17.26 4.52
C THR A 139 -28.50 17.83 5.93
N GLU A 140 -29.26 17.32 6.90
CA GLU A 140 -29.14 17.70 8.31
C GLU A 140 -27.85 17.17 8.92
N ALA A 141 -27.48 15.93 8.58
CA ALA A 141 -26.23 15.32 9.04
C ALA A 141 -25.02 16.09 8.55
N PHE A 142 -24.99 16.49 7.27
CA PHE A 142 -23.92 17.34 6.73
C PHE A 142 -23.85 18.70 7.40
N ALA A 143 -24.99 19.37 7.58
CA ALA A 143 -25.04 20.66 8.26
C ALA A 143 -24.52 20.58 9.70
N LYS A 144 -24.74 19.43 10.38
CA LYS A 144 -24.37 19.24 11.79
C LYS A 144 -22.94 18.81 11.98
N PHE A 145 -22.44 17.89 11.17
CA PHE A 145 -21.13 17.23 11.38
C PHE A 145 -20.04 17.80 10.48
N GLY A 146 -20.37 18.43 9.34
CA GLY A 146 -19.42 19.12 8.47
C GLY A 146 -18.40 18.24 7.77
N VAL A 147 -18.64 16.93 7.69
CA VAL A 147 -17.73 15.96 7.05
C VAL A 147 -18.38 15.29 5.86
N LEU A 148 -17.61 15.14 4.82
CA LEU A 148 -17.79 14.28 3.66
C LEU A 148 -16.52 13.47 3.46
#